data_17db793e8023bf1326d301109efe09ef
#
_entry.id   17db793e8023bf1326d301109efe09ef
#
_cell.length_a   1.000
_cell.length_b   1.000
_cell.length_c   1.000
_cell.angle_alpha   90.00
_cell.angle_beta   90.00
_cell.angle_gamma   90.00
#
_symmetry.space_group_name_H-M   'P 1'
#
loop_
_entity.id
_entity.type
_entity.pdbx_description
1 polymer ?
#
loop_
_entity_poly.entity_id
_entity_poly.type
_entity_poly.pdbx_seq_one_letter_code
_entity_poly.pdbx_strand_id
1 'polypeptide(L)'
;MRRLLLPLLLVISATWLPAQSTYALGPDSQPQPGVPKGTVTKYILKPGKFYPGTPHHFAVYVPAQYDASKPTPFMIFLDGSGALGNGVRVPVVFDNLIAKHEIPPMIGIFIDPGILPAVSDKDQNRYERIFEYDSLSGRFAQFLLEELIPEVAKKYNLSKNPDDRGLSGVSTGAVGAFMTAWNRPDQFHRVLSFIGTYVAMKGADSLPALVRKTEPKPIRVFMQDGTNDHIVPAEPYGISYAGSWPINNQVMYQALEYSGYDVKLVMGTEGHNMKQGGAIMPDALRWLWRGYPAPIVVHENPAMHEPGWDPRGKVFETLFVDKPWEKVEGSYGEAVSPAADKDGNVFFADPGTKRIDKAAPDGTVTVFKSGVDGVSALRVGADGRLYASEPALRRIVSFGPGGDEKMVARNVEARDIAITEKGAIYFTDQAHKTVGLIDAAGHARVVVDGGGMAVPAGVTLSPDQAFVIVSDAQSRFSWSFQIAPDGSLENGEPFYRLEMPEQGWMSHAVGVREDSEGQIYFATPLGIQVCMPNGRVEEILNAPEPEALGTISGLAFAVGNPAWLYVVEGGKLYRRPVKVMPAVVWAPNKPPKPTL
;
A
#
# COMPACT_ATOMS: atom_id res chain seq x y z
N MET A 1 94.87 -4.86 -7.59
CA MET A 1 93.83 -5.66 -8.28
C MET A 1 92.50 -5.46 -7.55
N ARG A 2 91.64 -4.58 -8.02
CA ARG A 2 90.28 -4.37 -7.49
C ARG A 2 89.31 -5.04 -8.46
N ARG A 3 88.58 -6.03 -8.01
CA ARG A 3 87.50 -6.69 -8.76
C ARG A 3 86.23 -5.89 -8.62
N LEU A 4 85.69 -5.35 -9.72
CA LEU A 4 84.36 -4.77 -9.79
C LEU A 4 83.37 -5.95 -9.93
N LEU A 5 82.42 -6.02 -8.99
CA LEU A 5 81.20 -6.85 -9.10
C LEU A 5 80.09 -5.94 -9.67
N LEU A 6 79.61 -6.28 -10.86
CA LEU A 6 78.38 -5.71 -11.45
C LEU A 6 77.17 -6.44 -10.83
N PRO A 7 76.13 -5.73 -10.34
CA PRO A 7 74.89 -6.40 -9.98
C PRO A 7 74.03 -6.64 -11.22
N LEU A 8 73.59 -7.89 -11.41
CA LEU A 8 72.65 -8.30 -12.42
C LEU A 8 71.23 -7.85 -11.98
N LEU A 9 70.65 -6.83 -12.62
CA LEU A 9 69.23 -6.45 -12.40
C LEU A 9 68.33 -7.45 -13.16
N LEU A 10 67.63 -8.28 -12.39
CA LEU A 10 66.56 -9.13 -12.91
C LEU A 10 65.31 -8.26 -13.11
N VAL A 11 64.96 -7.90 -14.33
CA VAL A 11 63.67 -7.26 -14.65
C VAL A 11 62.61 -8.35 -14.71
N ILE A 12 61.80 -8.47 -13.65
CA ILE A 12 60.61 -9.30 -13.66
C ILE A 12 59.52 -8.49 -14.38
N SER A 13 59.27 -8.81 -15.66
CA SER A 13 58.11 -8.33 -16.38
C SER A 13 56.85 -9.01 -15.81
N ALA A 14 56.15 -8.29 -14.90
CA ALA A 14 54.81 -8.70 -14.49
C ALA A 14 53.87 -8.55 -15.69
N THR A 15 53.54 -9.65 -16.33
CA THR A 15 52.42 -9.69 -17.28
C THR A 15 51.14 -9.47 -16.51
N TRP A 16 50.54 -8.31 -16.70
CA TRP A 16 49.18 -8.05 -16.23
C TRP A 16 48.26 -8.98 -17.01
N LEU A 17 47.85 -10.10 -16.40
CA LEU A 17 46.68 -10.83 -16.86
C LEU A 17 45.49 -9.88 -16.64
N PRO A 18 44.64 -9.62 -17.64
CA PRO A 18 43.43 -8.89 -17.41
C PRO A 18 42.62 -9.64 -16.37
N ALA A 19 42.23 -8.99 -15.28
CA ALA A 19 41.36 -9.57 -14.28
C ALA A 19 40.11 -10.08 -15.00
N GLN A 20 39.92 -11.40 -14.99
CA GLN A 20 38.76 -12.03 -15.59
C GLN A 20 37.54 -11.44 -14.89
N SER A 21 36.59 -10.88 -15.65
CA SER A 21 35.38 -10.29 -15.11
C SER A 21 34.74 -11.27 -14.12
N THR A 22 34.60 -10.87 -12.87
CA THR A 22 34.06 -11.69 -11.77
C THR A 22 32.63 -12.15 -12.07
N TYR A 23 31.94 -11.53 -13.05
CA TYR A 23 30.54 -11.73 -13.40
C TYR A 23 30.37 -12.12 -14.87
N ALA A 24 31.02 -13.21 -15.29
CA ALA A 24 30.78 -13.82 -16.58
C ALA A 24 29.46 -14.60 -16.58
N LEU A 25 28.76 -14.60 -17.73
CA LEU A 25 27.56 -15.42 -17.91
C LEU A 25 27.91 -16.90 -17.85
N GLY A 26 27.33 -17.62 -16.87
CA GLY A 26 27.52 -19.05 -16.66
C GLY A 26 26.81 -19.92 -17.72
N PRO A 27 26.93 -21.25 -17.60
CA PRO A 27 26.34 -22.21 -18.54
C PRO A 27 24.84 -22.04 -18.73
N ASP A 28 24.09 -21.71 -17.67
CA ASP A 28 22.63 -21.53 -17.73
C ASP A 28 22.20 -20.29 -18.50
N SER A 29 23.12 -19.36 -18.75
CA SER A 29 22.90 -18.19 -19.61
C SER A 29 23.46 -18.39 -21.03
N GLN A 30 23.89 -19.60 -21.38
CA GLN A 30 24.38 -19.96 -22.71
C GLN A 30 23.45 -21.00 -23.35
N PRO A 31 23.23 -20.96 -24.67
CA PRO A 31 22.46 -21.99 -25.36
C PRO A 31 23.10 -23.40 -25.13
N GLN A 32 22.30 -24.35 -24.69
CA GLN A 32 22.77 -25.72 -24.45
C GLN A 32 22.29 -26.67 -25.55
N PRO A 33 23.11 -27.65 -25.97
CA PRO A 33 22.68 -28.69 -26.90
C PRO A 33 21.53 -29.52 -26.34
N GLY A 34 20.52 -29.78 -27.16
CA GLY A 34 19.37 -30.62 -26.78
C GLY A 34 18.32 -29.92 -25.92
N VAL A 35 18.52 -28.68 -25.50
CA VAL A 35 17.51 -27.89 -24.77
C VAL A 35 16.49 -27.33 -25.77
N PRO A 36 15.18 -27.63 -25.59
CA PRO A 36 14.12 -27.05 -26.42
C PRO A 36 14.08 -25.54 -26.29
N LYS A 37 14.04 -24.83 -27.43
CA LYS A 37 14.07 -23.37 -27.46
C LYS A 37 12.67 -22.80 -27.57
N GLY A 38 12.34 -21.83 -26.72
CA GLY A 38 11.15 -21.02 -26.86
C GLY A 38 11.24 -20.03 -28.03
N THR A 39 10.16 -19.33 -28.28
CA THR A 39 10.05 -18.33 -29.34
C THR A 39 9.82 -16.93 -28.75
N VAL A 40 10.47 -15.92 -29.34
CA VAL A 40 10.28 -14.50 -28.97
C VAL A 40 9.59 -13.78 -30.12
N THR A 41 8.43 -13.18 -29.85
CA THR A 41 7.68 -12.39 -30.84
C THR A 41 7.51 -10.96 -30.34
N LYS A 42 7.81 -9.98 -31.20
CA LYS A 42 7.73 -8.55 -30.87
C LYS A 42 6.37 -7.97 -31.26
N TYR A 43 5.90 -7.03 -30.46
CA TYR A 43 4.61 -6.35 -30.62
C TYR A 43 4.74 -4.86 -30.27
N ILE A 44 3.72 -4.11 -30.64
CA ILE A 44 3.51 -2.72 -30.22
C ILE A 44 2.12 -2.66 -29.57
N LEU A 45 2.08 -2.24 -28.32
CA LEU A 45 0.84 -1.90 -27.62
C LEU A 45 0.46 -0.48 -28.04
N LYS A 46 -0.78 -0.34 -28.55
CA LYS A 46 -1.31 0.97 -28.93
C LYS A 46 -1.55 1.83 -27.69
N PRO A 47 -1.48 3.17 -27.82
CA PRO A 47 -1.84 4.06 -26.73
C PRO A 47 -3.22 3.75 -26.14
N GLY A 48 -3.28 3.67 -24.81
CA GLY A 48 -4.51 3.42 -24.06
C GLY A 48 -4.88 4.60 -23.15
N LYS A 49 -5.69 4.30 -22.11
CA LYS A 49 -6.18 5.33 -21.18
C LYS A 49 -5.15 5.79 -20.16
N PHE A 50 -4.21 4.89 -19.77
CA PHE A 50 -3.25 5.20 -18.71
C PHE A 50 -2.10 6.09 -19.20
N TYR A 51 -1.67 5.88 -20.44
CA TYR A 51 -0.60 6.67 -21.09
C TYR A 51 -1.08 7.13 -22.47
N PRO A 52 -1.97 8.15 -22.53
CA PRO A 52 -2.56 8.61 -23.79
C PRO A 52 -1.50 9.08 -24.78
N GLY A 53 -1.65 8.68 -26.04
CA GLY A 53 -0.72 9.04 -27.10
C GLY A 53 0.60 8.28 -27.11
N THR A 54 0.87 7.45 -26.10
CA THR A 54 2.16 6.79 -25.87
C THR A 54 2.10 5.31 -26.23
N PRO A 55 2.69 4.87 -27.35
CA PRO A 55 2.84 3.46 -27.66
C PRO A 55 3.95 2.81 -26.82
N HIS A 56 3.80 1.50 -26.56
CA HIS A 56 4.81 0.70 -25.86
C HIS A 56 5.27 -0.45 -26.74
N HIS A 57 6.59 -0.62 -26.86
CA HIS A 57 7.16 -1.81 -27.47
C HIS A 57 7.24 -2.94 -26.47
N PHE A 58 6.79 -4.12 -26.86
CA PHE A 58 6.93 -5.30 -26.00
C PHE A 58 7.23 -6.56 -26.83
N ALA A 59 7.78 -7.57 -26.17
CA ALA A 59 7.97 -8.89 -26.74
C ALA A 59 7.42 -9.95 -25.81
N VAL A 60 6.99 -11.07 -26.39
CA VAL A 60 6.52 -12.24 -25.65
C VAL A 60 7.41 -13.43 -25.99
N TYR A 61 8.02 -14.01 -24.97
CA TYR A 61 8.67 -15.30 -25.04
C TYR A 61 7.67 -16.37 -24.64
N VAL A 62 7.60 -17.43 -25.44
CA VAL A 62 6.75 -18.60 -25.20
C VAL A 62 7.67 -19.82 -25.16
N PRO A 63 7.72 -20.58 -24.04
CA PRO A 63 8.58 -21.76 -23.93
C PRO A 63 8.09 -22.88 -24.86
N ALA A 64 9.01 -23.76 -25.28
CA ALA A 64 8.65 -24.90 -26.13
C ALA A 64 7.66 -25.86 -25.46
N GLN A 65 7.57 -25.85 -24.13
CA GLN A 65 6.67 -26.66 -23.29
C GLN A 65 5.29 -26.03 -23.09
N TYR A 66 5.00 -24.89 -23.73
CA TYR A 66 3.71 -24.19 -23.60
C TYR A 66 2.55 -25.08 -24.03
N ASP A 67 1.51 -25.14 -23.19
CA ASP A 67 0.26 -25.86 -23.44
C ASP A 67 -0.92 -24.89 -23.32
N ALA A 68 -1.52 -24.52 -24.44
CA ALA A 68 -2.63 -23.56 -24.48
C ALA A 68 -3.88 -24.01 -23.71
N SER A 69 -4.01 -25.31 -23.41
CA SER A 69 -5.13 -25.83 -22.62
C SER A 69 -5.03 -25.54 -21.13
N LYS A 70 -3.84 -25.11 -20.64
CA LYS A 70 -3.57 -24.88 -19.21
C LYS A 70 -3.22 -23.41 -18.95
N PRO A 71 -3.71 -22.82 -17.85
CA PRO A 71 -3.23 -21.53 -17.40
C PRO A 71 -1.71 -21.59 -17.16
N THR A 72 -0.97 -20.66 -17.75
CA THR A 72 0.49 -20.67 -17.74
C THR A 72 1.03 -19.55 -16.87
N PRO A 73 1.96 -19.82 -15.94
CA PRO A 73 2.69 -18.80 -15.20
C PRO A 73 3.37 -17.81 -16.13
N PHE A 74 3.60 -16.59 -15.66
CA PHE A 74 4.32 -15.59 -16.45
C PHE A 74 5.11 -14.60 -15.61
N MET A 75 6.13 -13.99 -16.22
CA MET A 75 6.87 -12.87 -15.67
C MET A 75 6.89 -11.70 -16.63
N ILE A 76 6.73 -10.49 -16.09
CA ILE A 76 6.87 -9.23 -16.82
C ILE A 76 8.23 -8.63 -16.48
N PHE A 77 9.02 -8.31 -17.50
CA PHE A 77 10.32 -7.67 -17.40
C PHE A 77 10.20 -6.23 -17.88
N LEU A 78 10.38 -5.28 -16.98
CA LEU A 78 10.46 -3.87 -17.28
C LEU A 78 11.86 -3.57 -17.85
N ASP A 79 11.99 -2.59 -18.74
CA ASP A 79 13.15 -2.42 -19.63
C ASP A 79 13.44 -3.70 -20.42
N GLY A 80 12.39 -4.25 -21.03
CA GLY A 80 12.35 -5.58 -21.61
C GLY A 80 13.42 -5.85 -22.66
N SER A 81 13.79 -4.84 -23.47
CA SER A 81 14.87 -4.93 -24.45
C SER A 81 16.23 -5.23 -23.79
N GLY A 82 16.48 -4.70 -22.58
CA GLY A 82 17.66 -5.02 -21.78
C GLY A 82 17.69 -6.46 -21.32
N ALA A 83 16.56 -7.00 -20.85
CA ALA A 83 16.44 -8.38 -20.40
C ALA A 83 16.59 -9.40 -21.56
N LEU A 84 16.19 -9.02 -22.77
CA LEU A 84 16.42 -9.78 -24.00
C LEU A 84 17.87 -9.68 -24.49
N GLY A 85 18.59 -8.66 -24.07
CA GLY A 85 19.94 -8.34 -24.53
C GLY A 85 21.00 -9.37 -24.15
N ASN A 86 22.15 -9.32 -24.84
CA ASN A 86 23.25 -10.29 -24.68
C ASN A 86 23.88 -10.32 -23.29
N GLY A 87 23.70 -9.30 -22.48
CA GLY A 87 24.21 -9.21 -21.10
C GLY A 87 23.37 -9.98 -20.08
N VAL A 88 22.10 -10.33 -20.39
CA VAL A 88 21.16 -10.99 -19.46
C VAL A 88 20.59 -12.28 -20.05
N ARG A 89 20.08 -12.24 -21.28
CA ARG A 89 19.61 -13.40 -22.07
C ARG A 89 18.49 -14.19 -21.39
N VAL A 90 17.48 -13.53 -20.82
CA VAL A 90 16.40 -14.20 -20.10
C VAL A 90 15.76 -15.36 -20.88
N PRO A 91 15.48 -15.28 -22.20
CA PRO A 91 14.93 -16.40 -22.95
C PRO A 91 15.82 -17.67 -22.89
N VAL A 92 17.14 -17.51 -22.99
CA VAL A 92 18.09 -18.63 -22.89
C VAL A 92 18.11 -19.20 -21.48
N VAL A 93 18.05 -18.34 -20.47
CA VAL A 93 17.98 -18.77 -19.07
C VAL A 93 16.68 -19.55 -18.84
N PHE A 94 15.55 -19.06 -19.34
CA PHE A 94 14.27 -19.76 -19.25
C PHE A 94 14.33 -21.14 -19.93
N ASP A 95 14.81 -21.22 -21.16
CA ASP A 95 14.97 -22.51 -21.87
C ASP A 95 15.73 -23.53 -21.02
N ASN A 96 16.88 -23.11 -20.46
CA ASN A 96 17.75 -24.01 -19.67
C ASN A 96 17.12 -24.42 -18.34
N LEU A 97 16.54 -23.47 -17.58
CA LEU A 97 15.98 -23.77 -16.26
C LEU A 97 14.67 -24.56 -16.36
N ILE A 98 13.84 -24.30 -17.36
CA ILE A 98 12.61 -25.05 -17.63
C ILE A 98 12.96 -26.49 -18.03
N ALA A 99 13.96 -26.69 -18.91
CA ALA A 99 14.42 -28.01 -19.30
C ALA A 99 15.00 -28.83 -18.12
N LYS A 100 15.56 -28.15 -17.12
CA LYS A 100 16.05 -28.76 -15.86
C LYS A 100 14.96 -28.96 -14.80
N HIS A 101 13.73 -28.50 -15.04
CA HIS A 101 12.62 -28.47 -14.07
C HIS A 101 12.93 -27.67 -12.80
N GLU A 102 13.78 -26.66 -12.89
CA GLU A 102 14.17 -25.78 -11.77
C GLU A 102 13.25 -24.59 -11.61
N ILE A 103 12.54 -24.23 -12.70
CA ILE A 103 11.42 -23.27 -12.71
C ILE A 103 10.26 -23.86 -13.54
N PRO A 104 9.00 -23.46 -13.31
CA PRO A 104 7.90 -23.92 -14.14
C PRO A 104 8.00 -23.40 -15.58
N PRO A 105 7.42 -24.11 -16.56
CA PRO A 105 7.20 -23.53 -17.89
C PRO A 105 6.41 -22.24 -17.75
N MET A 106 6.96 -21.11 -18.24
CA MET A 106 6.33 -19.80 -18.08
C MET A 106 6.53 -18.91 -19.31
N ILE A 107 5.58 -18.00 -19.51
CA ILE A 107 5.66 -16.95 -20.52
C ILE A 107 6.48 -15.78 -19.97
N GLY A 108 7.40 -15.23 -20.79
CA GLY A 108 8.09 -13.98 -20.52
C GLY A 108 7.45 -12.83 -21.31
N ILE A 109 7.07 -11.76 -20.63
CA ILE A 109 6.57 -10.51 -21.24
C ILE A 109 7.62 -9.44 -21.01
N PHE A 110 8.20 -8.90 -22.08
CA PHE A 110 9.29 -7.95 -22.04
C PHE A 110 8.78 -6.63 -22.57
N ILE A 111 8.57 -5.64 -21.69
CA ILE A 111 8.02 -4.34 -22.06
C ILE A 111 9.04 -3.24 -21.84
N ASP A 112 9.21 -2.38 -22.83
CA ASP A 112 9.97 -1.14 -22.71
C ASP A 112 9.03 0.02 -22.31
N PRO A 113 9.57 1.06 -21.62
CA PRO A 113 8.78 2.23 -21.27
C PRO A 113 8.29 2.94 -22.51
N GLY A 114 7.18 3.63 -22.38
CA GLY A 114 6.58 4.37 -23.48
C GLY A 114 7.41 5.58 -23.91
N ILE A 115 7.23 5.96 -25.17
CA ILE A 115 7.77 7.19 -25.72
C ILE A 115 6.63 7.91 -26.42
N LEU A 116 6.24 9.09 -25.89
CA LEU A 116 5.29 9.95 -26.58
C LEU A 116 6.03 10.63 -27.74
N PRO A 117 5.63 10.34 -29.01
CA PRO A 117 6.32 10.91 -30.17
C PRO A 117 6.21 12.44 -30.21
N ALA A 118 7.26 13.08 -30.64
CA ALA A 118 7.26 14.50 -31.01
C ALA A 118 6.29 14.77 -32.16
N VAL A 119 5.72 15.98 -32.21
CA VAL A 119 4.79 16.38 -33.27
C VAL A 119 5.50 16.72 -34.57
N SER A 120 6.82 17.00 -34.52
CA SER A 120 7.65 17.23 -35.69
C SER A 120 9.10 16.78 -35.45
N ASP A 121 9.89 16.66 -36.53
CA ASP A 121 11.32 16.29 -36.47
C ASP A 121 12.19 17.33 -35.75
N LYS A 122 11.66 18.52 -35.48
CA LYS A 122 12.35 19.58 -34.74
C LYS A 122 12.09 19.53 -33.25
N ASP A 123 11.13 18.71 -32.81
CA ASP A 123 10.69 18.62 -31.44
C ASP A 123 11.29 17.39 -30.78
N GLN A 124 11.37 17.42 -29.45
CA GLN A 124 11.86 16.32 -28.63
C GLN A 124 10.71 15.36 -28.27
N ASN A 125 10.95 14.07 -28.36
CA ASN A 125 10.07 13.06 -27.78
C ASN A 125 9.98 13.23 -26.26
N ARG A 126 8.84 12.88 -25.65
CA ARG A 126 8.76 12.74 -24.20
C ARG A 126 8.99 11.27 -23.81
N TYR A 127 10.05 11.05 -23.06
CA TYR A 127 10.43 9.72 -22.56
C TYR A 127 9.75 9.46 -21.22
N GLU A 128 8.91 8.44 -21.17
CA GLU A 128 8.01 8.20 -20.04
C GLU A 128 8.63 7.34 -18.93
N ARG A 129 9.83 6.79 -19.10
CA ARG A 129 10.42 5.78 -18.20
C ARG A 129 10.36 6.14 -16.72
N ILE A 130 10.80 7.35 -16.35
CA ILE A 130 10.77 7.82 -14.96
C ILE A 130 9.32 8.06 -14.50
N PHE A 131 8.47 8.56 -15.39
CA PHE A 131 7.07 8.83 -15.10
C PHE A 131 6.28 7.53 -14.88
N GLU A 132 6.56 6.47 -15.63
CA GLU A 132 5.91 5.16 -15.51
C GLU A 132 6.45 4.35 -14.34
N TYR A 133 7.79 4.19 -14.25
CA TYR A 133 8.43 3.21 -13.39
C TYR A 133 8.77 3.74 -12.00
N ASP A 134 9.06 5.02 -11.84
CA ASP A 134 9.40 5.63 -10.56
C ASP A 134 8.18 6.29 -9.91
N SER A 135 7.00 5.82 -10.27
CA SER A 135 5.72 6.20 -9.68
C SER A 135 5.40 5.27 -8.51
N LEU A 136 5.10 5.84 -7.35
CA LEU A 136 4.66 5.09 -6.18
C LEU A 136 3.15 4.78 -6.21
N SER A 137 2.44 5.31 -7.22
CA SER A 137 0.99 5.08 -7.39
C SER A 137 0.67 3.74 -8.04
N GLY A 138 -0.59 3.32 -7.93
CA GLY A 138 -1.11 2.12 -8.61
C GLY A 138 -1.30 2.25 -10.12
N ARG A 139 -1.00 3.42 -10.73
CA ARG A 139 -1.29 3.68 -12.15
C ARG A 139 -0.59 2.70 -13.09
N PHE A 140 0.70 2.43 -12.85
CA PHE A 140 1.45 1.50 -13.70
C PHE A 140 0.94 0.06 -13.54
N ALA A 141 0.58 -0.35 -12.33
CA ALA A 141 -0.06 -1.64 -12.09
C ALA A 141 -1.38 -1.77 -12.87
N GLN A 142 -2.22 -0.73 -12.86
CA GLN A 142 -3.47 -0.70 -13.64
C GLN A 142 -3.22 -0.78 -15.14
N PHE A 143 -2.22 -0.06 -15.66
CA PHE A 143 -1.80 -0.16 -17.06
C PHE A 143 -1.44 -1.60 -17.44
N LEU A 144 -0.64 -2.29 -16.64
CA LEU A 144 -0.29 -3.68 -16.90
C LEU A 144 -1.53 -4.59 -16.90
N LEU A 145 -2.42 -4.40 -15.94
CA LEU A 145 -3.59 -5.26 -15.72
C LEU A 145 -4.72 -5.02 -16.72
N GLU A 146 -4.92 -3.77 -17.15
CA GLU A 146 -6.06 -3.40 -17.98
C GLU A 146 -5.70 -3.24 -19.47
N GLU A 147 -4.42 -3.05 -19.80
CA GLU A 147 -3.99 -2.86 -21.19
C GLU A 147 -3.02 -3.94 -21.67
N LEU A 148 -1.85 -4.14 -21.00
CA LEU A 148 -0.84 -5.07 -21.49
C LEU A 148 -1.24 -6.55 -21.36
N ILE A 149 -1.61 -6.99 -20.15
CA ILE A 149 -1.95 -8.39 -19.89
C ILE A 149 -3.15 -8.85 -20.73
N PRO A 150 -4.24 -8.07 -20.86
CA PRO A 150 -5.35 -8.44 -21.76
C PRO A 150 -4.93 -8.56 -23.23
N GLU A 151 -4.00 -7.74 -23.71
CA GLU A 151 -3.50 -7.85 -25.09
C GLU A 151 -2.73 -9.16 -25.31
N VAL A 152 -1.88 -9.54 -24.36
CA VAL A 152 -1.14 -10.83 -24.40
C VAL A 152 -2.11 -12.01 -24.24
N ALA A 153 -3.12 -11.90 -23.39
CA ALA A 153 -4.11 -12.93 -23.12
C ALA A 153 -5.02 -13.25 -24.32
N LYS A 154 -5.10 -12.38 -25.34
CA LYS A 154 -5.79 -12.70 -26.61
C LYS A 154 -5.15 -13.89 -27.35
N LYS A 155 -3.87 -14.15 -27.08
CA LYS A 155 -3.09 -15.19 -27.79
C LYS A 155 -2.63 -16.33 -26.91
N TYR A 156 -2.50 -16.08 -25.60
CA TYR A 156 -1.89 -17.03 -24.66
C TYR A 156 -2.74 -17.18 -23.40
N ASN A 157 -2.86 -18.41 -22.92
CA ASN A 157 -3.60 -18.73 -21.71
C ASN A 157 -2.77 -18.41 -20.46
N LEU A 158 -2.86 -17.17 -19.98
CA LEU A 158 -2.14 -16.67 -18.81
C LEU A 158 -2.85 -17.05 -17.50
N SER A 159 -2.10 -17.49 -16.51
CA SER A 159 -2.64 -17.76 -15.16
C SER A 159 -3.21 -16.49 -14.51
N LYS A 160 -4.29 -16.67 -13.75
CA LYS A 160 -4.90 -15.62 -12.91
C LYS A 160 -4.47 -15.73 -11.44
N ASN A 161 -3.77 -16.79 -11.07
CA ASN A 161 -3.24 -16.97 -9.73
C ASN A 161 -2.06 -16.00 -9.49
N PRO A 162 -2.08 -15.15 -8.45
CA PRO A 162 -0.98 -14.21 -8.17
C PRO A 162 0.36 -14.89 -7.86
N ASP A 163 0.34 -16.13 -7.35
CA ASP A 163 1.56 -16.94 -7.14
C ASP A 163 2.23 -17.42 -8.44
N ASP A 164 1.50 -17.37 -9.55
CA ASP A 164 2.01 -17.70 -10.89
C ASP A 164 2.55 -16.48 -11.65
N ARG A 165 2.55 -15.30 -11.02
CA ARG A 165 2.86 -14.03 -11.67
C ARG A 165 4.05 -13.35 -11.02
N GLY A 166 5.04 -13.00 -11.85
CA GLY A 166 6.25 -12.32 -11.41
C GLY A 166 6.51 -11.03 -12.18
N LEU A 167 7.29 -10.17 -11.55
CA LEU A 167 7.75 -8.89 -12.09
C LEU A 167 9.26 -8.82 -11.95
N SER A 168 9.94 -8.20 -12.90
CA SER A 168 11.37 -7.92 -12.84
C SER A 168 11.64 -6.51 -13.34
N GLY A 169 12.52 -5.81 -12.66
CA GLY A 169 12.93 -4.48 -13.07
C GLY A 169 14.36 -4.14 -12.71
N VAL A 170 14.89 -3.13 -13.39
CA VAL A 170 16.26 -2.65 -13.25
C VAL A 170 16.23 -1.15 -12.94
N SER A 171 16.98 -0.71 -11.93
CA SER A 171 17.04 0.70 -11.55
C SER A 171 15.65 1.25 -11.18
N THR A 172 15.13 2.28 -11.85
CA THR A 172 13.74 2.74 -11.65
C THR A 172 12.71 1.68 -12.02
N GLY A 173 13.04 0.79 -12.97
CA GLY A 173 12.19 -0.37 -13.27
C GLY A 173 12.04 -1.34 -12.08
N ALA A 174 13.04 -1.42 -11.19
CA ALA A 174 12.93 -2.21 -9.96
C ALA A 174 11.90 -1.61 -8.98
N VAL A 175 11.84 -0.29 -8.87
CA VAL A 175 10.78 0.42 -8.13
C VAL A 175 9.42 0.15 -8.77
N GLY A 176 9.30 0.26 -10.09
CA GLY A 176 8.06 -0.03 -10.82
C GLY A 176 7.56 -1.46 -10.62
N ALA A 177 8.47 -2.44 -10.65
CA ALA A 177 8.16 -3.85 -10.39
C ALA A 177 7.69 -4.06 -8.94
N PHE A 178 8.42 -3.50 -7.96
CA PHE A 178 8.02 -3.59 -6.56
C PHE A 178 6.68 -2.90 -6.29
N MET A 179 6.51 -1.67 -6.76
CA MET A 179 5.27 -0.91 -6.54
C MET A 179 4.06 -1.51 -7.26
N THR A 180 4.26 -2.19 -8.38
CA THR A 180 3.18 -2.96 -9.03
C THR A 180 2.68 -4.08 -8.12
N ALA A 181 3.56 -4.90 -7.56
CA ALA A 181 3.20 -5.95 -6.62
C ALA A 181 2.66 -5.37 -5.30
N TRP A 182 3.26 -4.29 -4.81
CA TRP A 182 2.83 -3.61 -3.59
C TRP A 182 1.40 -3.07 -3.66
N ASN A 183 1.04 -2.41 -4.77
CA ASN A 183 -0.29 -1.85 -4.98
C ASN A 183 -1.32 -2.92 -5.40
N ARG A 184 -0.87 -4.05 -5.98
CA ARG A 184 -1.74 -5.14 -6.44
C ARG A 184 -1.22 -6.51 -5.94
N PRO A 185 -1.18 -6.70 -4.60
CA PRO A 185 -0.78 -7.98 -4.01
C PRO A 185 -1.78 -9.12 -4.29
N ASP A 186 -2.98 -8.81 -4.76
CA ASP A 186 -3.96 -9.74 -5.28
C ASP A 186 -3.61 -10.27 -6.68
N GLN A 187 -2.61 -9.67 -7.34
CA GLN A 187 -2.24 -9.99 -8.73
C GLN A 187 -0.81 -10.48 -8.91
N PHE A 188 0.14 -10.06 -8.06
CA PHE A 188 1.56 -10.36 -8.21
C PHE A 188 2.23 -10.64 -6.88
N HIS A 189 2.87 -11.80 -6.76
CA HIS A 189 3.55 -12.22 -5.53
C HIS A 189 5.08 -12.34 -5.66
N ARG A 190 5.67 -12.17 -6.86
CA ARG A 190 7.09 -12.41 -7.10
C ARG A 190 7.76 -11.20 -7.73
N VAL A 191 8.86 -10.71 -7.12
CA VAL A 191 9.59 -9.53 -7.59
C VAL A 191 11.08 -9.81 -7.66
N LEU A 192 11.70 -9.50 -8.81
CA LEU A 192 13.15 -9.34 -9.00
C LEU A 192 13.48 -7.85 -9.11
N SER A 193 14.29 -7.36 -8.19
CA SER A 193 14.73 -5.97 -8.08
C SER A 193 16.24 -5.90 -8.27
N PHE A 194 16.71 -5.46 -9.44
CA PHE A 194 18.13 -5.31 -9.74
C PHE A 194 18.54 -3.84 -9.66
N ILE A 195 19.61 -3.53 -8.91
CA ILE A 195 20.17 -2.17 -8.73
C ILE A 195 19.06 -1.12 -8.51
N GLY A 196 18.14 -1.41 -7.56
CA GLY A 196 16.89 -0.67 -7.38
C GLY A 196 17.10 0.79 -6.99
N THR A 197 16.34 1.69 -7.61
CA THR A 197 16.40 3.14 -7.36
C THR A 197 15.57 3.51 -6.11
N TYR A 198 15.86 2.90 -4.96
CA TYR A 198 15.21 3.22 -3.69
C TYR A 198 15.77 4.49 -3.04
N VAL A 199 16.08 5.48 -3.86
CA VAL A 199 16.66 6.78 -3.49
C VAL A 199 15.66 7.92 -3.72
N ALA A 200 15.99 9.13 -3.30
CA ALA A 200 15.08 10.29 -3.29
C ALA A 200 14.82 10.92 -4.69
N MET A 201 14.99 10.19 -5.78
CA MET A 201 14.74 10.75 -7.13
C MET A 201 13.28 11.15 -7.34
N LYS A 202 12.34 10.28 -6.96
CA LYS A 202 10.89 10.54 -6.96
C LYS A 202 10.19 10.01 -5.70
N GLY A 203 10.89 10.00 -4.56
CA GLY A 203 10.29 9.66 -3.27
C GLY A 203 10.38 8.16 -2.88
N ALA A 204 11.07 7.32 -3.65
CA ALA A 204 11.23 5.89 -3.34
C ALA A 204 12.05 5.64 -2.06
N ASP A 205 12.79 6.63 -1.57
CA ASP A 205 13.47 6.62 -0.27
C ASP A 205 12.50 6.57 0.93
N SER A 206 11.21 6.88 0.72
CA SER A 206 10.15 6.73 1.73
C SER A 206 9.66 5.28 1.88
N LEU A 207 9.89 4.41 0.89
CA LEU A 207 9.37 3.04 0.87
C LEU A 207 9.81 2.18 2.06
N PRO A 208 11.06 2.25 2.55
CA PRO A 208 11.44 1.48 3.73
C PRO A 208 10.60 1.79 4.98
N ALA A 209 10.22 3.06 5.17
CA ALA A 209 9.34 3.46 6.27
C ALA A 209 7.90 2.96 6.04
N LEU A 210 7.40 3.08 4.80
CA LEU A 210 6.07 2.59 4.44
C LEU A 210 5.96 1.07 4.61
N VAL A 211 6.98 0.31 4.17
CA VAL A 211 7.05 -1.16 4.33
C VAL A 211 6.98 -1.56 5.80
N ARG A 212 7.76 -0.90 6.68
CA ARG A 212 7.76 -1.22 8.12
C ARG A 212 6.45 -0.92 8.83
N LYS A 213 5.70 0.06 8.35
CA LYS A 213 4.42 0.49 8.95
C LYS A 213 3.21 -0.26 8.38
N THR A 214 3.33 -0.81 7.17
CA THR A 214 2.19 -1.44 6.50
C THR A 214 2.11 -2.91 6.84
N GLU A 215 0.91 -3.40 7.04
CA GLU A 215 0.59 -4.82 7.15
C GLU A 215 1.26 -5.61 6.01
N PRO A 216 2.03 -6.69 6.32
CA PRO A 216 2.74 -7.44 5.31
C PRO A 216 1.83 -7.98 4.20
N LYS A 217 2.35 -7.95 2.98
CA LYS A 217 1.69 -8.43 1.77
C LYS A 217 2.35 -9.73 1.28
N PRO A 218 1.65 -10.66 0.63
CA PRO A 218 2.20 -11.96 0.23
C PRO A 218 3.17 -11.82 -0.96
N ILE A 219 4.25 -11.07 -0.80
CA ILE A 219 5.23 -10.78 -1.84
C ILE A 219 6.60 -11.35 -1.45
N ARG A 220 7.21 -12.09 -2.38
CA ARG A 220 8.61 -12.53 -2.31
C ARG A 220 9.48 -11.61 -3.14
N VAL A 221 10.59 -11.11 -2.57
CA VAL A 221 11.45 -10.13 -3.22
C VAL A 221 12.90 -10.62 -3.27
N PHE A 222 13.45 -10.77 -4.47
CA PHE A 222 14.88 -10.92 -4.66
C PHE A 222 15.48 -9.58 -5.05
N MET A 223 16.51 -9.14 -4.34
CA MET A 223 17.20 -7.88 -4.56
C MET A 223 18.67 -8.13 -4.91
N GLN A 224 19.23 -7.31 -5.79
CA GLN A 224 20.65 -7.31 -6.09
C GLN A 224 21.14 -5.87 -6.27
N ASP A 225 22.34 -5.60 -5.73
CA ASP A 225 23.04 -4.36 -5.98
C ASP A 225 24.56 -4.57 -5.90
N GLY A 226 25.34 -3.54 -6.23
CA GLY A 226 26.79 -3.56 -6.17
C GLY A 226 27.34 -2.44 -5.28
N THR A 227 28.42 -2.75 -4.55
CA THR A 227 29.07 -1.77 -3.65
C THR A 227 29.68 -0.57 -4.37
N ASN A 228 29.91 -0.68 -5.69
CA ASN A 228 30.39 0.41 -6.54
C ASN A 228 29.27 1.09 -7.36
N ASP A 229 28.00 0.81 -7.05
CA ASP A 229 26.89 1.52 -7.63
C ASP A 229 26.88 2.98 -7.13
N HIS A 230 26.05 3.83 -7.72
CA HIS A 230 26.03 5.26 -7.45
C HIS A 230 26.06 5.57 -5.96
N ILE A 231 27.25 5.93 -5.49
CA ILE A 231 27.52 6.42 -4.13
C ILE A 231 27.69 7.94 -4.20
N VAL A 232 27.39 8.61 -3.11
CA VAL A 232 27.51 10.07 -3.02
C VAL A 232 29.00 10.47 -2.84
N PRO A 233 29.49 11.52 -3.52
CA PRO A 233 28.85 12.31 -4.59
C PRO A 233 28.95 11.62 -5.95
N ALA A 234 27.82 11.45 -6.63
CA ALA A 234 27.80 10.97 -8.01
C ALA A 234 27.78 12.17 -8.96
N GLU A 235 28.80 12.28 -9.81
CA GLU A 235 28.93 13.34 -10.80
C GLU A 235 28.19 13.00 -12.09
N PRO A 236 27.84 14.01 -12.89
CA PRO A 236 27.81 15.47 -12.66
C PRO A 236 26.40 16.07 -12.52
N TYR A 237 25.32 15.31 -12.55
CA TYR A 237 23.96 15.81 -12.81
C TYR A 237 23.06 15.93 -11.57
N GLY A 238 23.61 16.22 -10.41
CA GLY A 238 22.81 16.43 -9.20
C GLY A 238 22.26 15.13 -8.57
N ILE A 239 22.73 13.97 -9.01
CA ILE A 239 22.36 12.66 -8.45
C ILE A 239 22.84 12.51 -7.02
N SER A 240 23.87 13.25 -6.61
CA SER A 240 24.46 13.20 -5.26
C SER A 240 23.45 13.43 -4.13
N TYR A 241 22.42 14.23 -4.34
CA TYR A 241 21.39 14.45 -3.32
C TYR A 241 20.26 13.42 -3.36
N ALA A 242 20.18 12.59 -4.38
CA ALA A 242 19.19 11.52 -4.44
C ALA A 242 19.49 10.38 -3.47
N GLY A 243 20.74 10.22 -3.04
CA GLY A 243 21.18 9.21 -2.10
C GLY A 243 22.18 8.21 -2.68
N SER A 244 22.46 7.15 -1.93
CA SER A 244 23.38 6.08 -2.30
C SER A 244 22.60 4.81 -2.61
N TRP A 245 22.73 4.27 -3.83
CA TRP A 245 22.04 3.03 -4.22
C TRP A 245 22.40 1.86 -3.30
N PRO A 246 23.70 1.56 -3.02
CA PRO A 246 24.04 0.44 -2.13
C PRO A 246 23.43 0.56 -0.73
N ILE A 247 23.46 1.76 -0.15
CA ILE A 247 22.89 2.01 1.19
C ILE A 247 21.37 1.88 1.15
N ASN A 248 20.71 2.52 0.19
CA ASN A 248 19.25 2.52 0.11
C ASN A 248 18.69 1.13 -0.21
N ASN A 249 19.37 0.32 -1.04
CA ASN A 249 18.98 -1.08 -1.24
C ASN A 249 19.13 -1.91 0.04
N GLN A 250 20.17 -1.68 0.85
CA GLN A 250 20.31 -2.33 2.16
C GLN A 250 19.20 -1.89 3.13
N VAL A 251 18.86 -0.60 3.18
CA VAL A 251 17.79 -0.08 4.03
C VAL A 251 16.43 -0.66 3.60
N MET A 252 16.19 -0.78 2.30
CA MET A 252 14.97 -1.41 1.77
C MET A 252 14.91 -2.90 2.12
N TYR A 253 16.02 -3.63 1.95
CA TYR A 253 16.14 -5.03 2.34
C TYR A 253 15.83 -5.22 3.84
N GLN A 254 16.45 -4.41 4.70
CA GLN A 254 16.22 -4.47 6.15
C GLN A 254 14.77 -4.17 6.53
N ALA A 255 14.11 -3.27 5.81
CA ALA A 255 12.70 -2.97 6.03
C ALA A 255 11.81 -4.18 5.69
N LEU A 256 12.06 -4.83 4.55
CA LEU A 256 11.35 -6.04 4.14
C LEU A 256 11.61 -7.21 5.10
N GLU A 257 12.86 -7.42 5.49
CA GLU A 257 13.25 -8.47 6.44
C GLU A 257 12.59 -8.26 7.80
N TYR A 258 12.63 -7.02 8.32
CA TYR A 258 11.97 -6.64 9.58
C TYR A 258 10.46 -6.92 9.54
N SER A 259 9.80 -6.63 8.43
CA SER A 259 8.35 -6.86 8.26
C SER A 259 8.00 -8.31 7.91
N GLY A 260 8.96 -9.24 7.96
CA GLY A 260 8.72 -10.67 7.77
C GLY A 260 8.55 -11.12 6.32
N TYR A 261 8.92 -10.28 5.35
CA TYR A 261 8.89 -10.69 3.94
C TYR A 261 9.91 -11.77 3.63
N ASP A 262 9.55 -12.65 2.70
CA ASP A 262 10.51 -13.59 2.10
C ASP A 262 11.41 -12.84 1.12
N VAL A 263 12.53 -12.32 1.64
CA VAL A 263 13.45 -11.42 0.92
C VAL A 263 14.88 -11.94 0.91
N LYS A 264 15.59 -11.68 -0.18
CA LYS A 264 17.02 -11.95 -0.31
C LYS A 264 17.72 -10.78 -1.00
N LEU A 265 18.81 -10.28 -0.42
CA LEU A 265 19.71 -9.31 -1.04
C LEU A 265 21.05 -9.96 -1.39
N VAL A 266 21.52 -9.77 -2.62
CA VAL A 266 22.84 -10.17 -3.08
C VAL A 266 23.64 -8.92 -3.43
N MET A 267 24.60 -8.58 -2.56
CA MET A 267 25.53 -7.47 -2.81
C MET A 267 26.78 -7.98 -3.52
N GLY A 268 27.16 -7.32 -4.61
CA GLY A 268 28.41 -7.57 -5.32
C GLY A 268 29.31 -6.35 -5.35
N THR A 269 30.17 -6.27 -6.36
CA THR A 269 31.16 -5.18 -6.50
C THR A 269 31.00 -4.35 -7.77
N GLU A 270 29.94 -4.62 -8.59
CA GLU A 270 29.69 -3.83 -9.80
C GLU A 270 29.07 -2.47 -9.46
N GLY A 271 29.07 -1.58 -10.46
CA GLY A 271 28.36 -0.32 -10.44
C GLY A 271 26.96 -0.43 -11.00
N HIS A 272 26.37 0.71 -11.42
CA HIS A 272 24.99 0.79 -11.95
C HIS A 272 24.86 0.14 -13.33
N ASN A 273 24.98 -1.19 -13.38
CA ASN A 273 24.90 -1.98 -14.61
C ASN A 273 24.44 -3.42 -14.34
N MET A 274 24.05 -4.14 -15.38
CA MET A 274 23.53 -5.51 -15.30
C MET A 274 24.56 -6.62 -15.47
N LYS A 275 25.87 -6.37 -15.34
CA LYS A 275 26.87 -7.44 -15.45
C LYS A 275 26.68 -8.48 -14.35
N GLN A 276 26.60 -8.07 -13.10
CA GLN A 276 26.32 -8.97 -12.00
C GLN A 276 24.89 -9.53 -12.10
N GLY A 277 23.88 -8.67 -12.31
CA GLY A 277 22.48 -9.09 -12.42
C GLY A 277 22.28 -10.15 -13.51
N GLY A 278 22.91 -9.98 -14.69
CA GLY A 278 22.87 -10.98 -15.76
C GLY A 278 23.56 -12.29 -15.40
N ALA A 279 24.72 -12.22 -14.74
CA ALA A 279 25.46 -13.41 -14.31
C ALA A 279 24.70 -14.27 -13.29
N ILE A 280 23.97 -13.63 -12.37
CA ILE A 280 23.20 -14.31 -11.32
C ILE A 280 21.71 -14.52 -11.68
N MET A 281 21.27 -14.12 -12.86
CA MET A 281 19.85 -14.24 -13.28
C MET A 281 19.32 -15.68 -13.12
N PRO A 282 20.06 -16.75 -13.49
CA PRO A 282 19.60 -18.11 -13.23
C PRO A 282 19.33 -18.40 -11.76
N ASP A 283 20.22 -17.97 -10.87
CA ASP A 283 20.09 -18.21 -9.42
C ASP A 283 18.99 -17.34 -8.80
N ALA A 284 18.81 -16.12 -9.28
CA ALA A 284 17.71 -15.24 -8.89
C ALA A 284 16.35 -15.86 -9.24
N LEU A 285 16.21 -16.44 -10.44
CA LEU A 285 14.99 -17.12 -10.87
C LEU A 285 14.73 -18.40 -10.07
N ARG A 286 15.74 -19.24 -9.81
CA ARG A 286 15.62 -20.43 -8.94
C ARG A 286 15.12 -20.02 -7.55
N TRP A 287 15.73 -18.99 -6.98
CA TRP A 287 15.35 -18.50 -5.66
C TRP A 287 13.93 -17.96 -5.66
N LEU A 288 13.55 -17.19 -6.66
CA LEU A 288 12.22 -16.57 -6.76
C LEU A 288 11.11 -17.63 -6.91
N TRP A 289 11.36 -18.69 -7.69
CA TRP A 289 10.40 -19.75 -7.98
C TRP A 289 10.55 -20.99 -7.09
N ARG A 290 11.45 -20.97 -6.09
CA ARG A 290 11.61 -22.09 -5.16
C ARG A 290 10.30 -22.40 -4.44
N GLY A 291 10.02 -23.69 -4.27
CA GLY A 291 8.81 -24.18 -3.61
C GLY A 291 7.53 -24.08 -4.44
N TYR A 292 7.60 -23.54 -5.68
CA TYR A 292 6.44 -23.55 -6.57
C TYR A 292 5.89 -24.98 -6.75
N PRO A 293 4.55 -25.23 -6.73
CA PRO A 293 3.46 -24.23 -6.77
C PRO A 293 2.91 -23.80 -5.39
N ALA A 294 3.61 -24.07 -4.30
CA ALA A 294 3.16 -23.62 -2.99
C ALA A 294 2.99 -22.09 -2.95
N PRO A 295 1.94 -21.58 -2.30
CA PRO A 295 1.70 -20.14 -2.18
C PRO A 295 2.81 -19.45 -1.40
N ILE A 296 3.03 -18.17 -1.70
CA ILE A 296 3.94 -17.33 -0.94
C ILE A 296 3.22 -16.84 0.31
N VAL A 297 3.82 -17.13 1.46
CA VAL A 297 3.33 -16.70 2.77
C VAL A 297 4.39 -15.81 3.39
N VAL A 298 3.97 -14.70 3.97
CA VAL A 298 4.81 -13.86 4.80
C VAL A 298 4.77 -14.42 6.21
N HIS A 299 5.93 -14.71 6.77
CA HIS A 299 6.06 -15.25 8.12
C HIS A 299 6.53 -14.16 9.09
N GLU A 300 6.19 -14.32 10.35
CA GLU A 300 6.82 -13.54 11.41
C GLU A 300 8.34 -13.72 11.35
N ASN A 301 9.07 -12.61 11.53
CA ASN A 301 10.51 -12.69 11.66
C ASN A 301 10.87 -13.43 12.96
N PRO A 302 11.60 -14.57 12.92
CA PRO A 302 11.98 -15.30 14.13
C PRO A 302 12.75 -14.47 15.15
N ALA A 303 13.53 -13.47 14.71
CA ALA A 303 14.25 -12.55 15.59
C ALA A 303 13.32 -11.72 16.49
N MET A 304 12.05 -11.62 16.18
CA MET A 304 11.07 -10.90 17.00
C MET A 304 10.64 -11.65 18.26
N HIS A 305 11.01 -12.91 18.36
CA HIS A 305 10.79 -13.74 19.55
C HIS A 305 12.07 -13.92 20.40
N GLU A 306 13.15 -13.21 20.05
CA GLU A 306 14.39 -13.22 20.84
C GLU A 306 14.16 -12.68 22.26
N PRO A 307 14.79 -13.27 23.29
CA PRO A 307 14.69 -12.78 24.66
C PRO A 307 15.09 -11.31 24.77
N GLY A 308 14.23 -10.49 25.36
CA GLY A 308 14.44 -9.05 25.52
C GLY A 308 13.93 -8.20 24.36
N TRP A 309 13.41 -8.80 23.31
CA TRP A 309 12.71 -8.06 22.28
C TRP A 309 11.39 -7.50 22.81
N ASP A 310 11.14 -6.22 22.55
CA ASP A 310 9.90 -5.56 22.99
C ASP A 310 8.80 -5.73 21.93
N PRO A 311 7.75 -6.51 22.20
CA PRO A 311 6.65 -6.72 21.24
C PRO A 311 5.86 -5.44 20.91
N ARG A 312 6.06 -4.35 21.68
CA ARG A 312 5.43 -3.04 21.38
C ARG A 312 5.87 -2.45 20.03
N GLY A 313 6.99 -2.89 19.46
CA GLY A 313 7.38 -2.56 18.11
C GLY A 313 6.53 -3.21 17.02
N LYS A 314 5.63 -4.16 17.39
CA LYS A 314 4.71 -4.85 16.48
C LYS A 314 3.26 -4.53 16.84
N VAL A 315 2.88 -3.29 16.64
CA VAL A 315 1.51 -2.81 16.90
C VAL A 315 0.49 -3.68 16.21
N PHE A 316 0.76 -4.12 14.98
CA PHE A 316 -0.12 -5.00 14.22
C PHE A 316 -0.47 -6.29 14.99
N GLU A 317 0.51 -7.02 15.51
CA GLU A 317 0.29 -8.28 16.24
C GLU A 317 -0.38 -8.07 17.60
N THR A 318 -0.20 -6.90 18.21
CA THR A 318 -0.84 -6.57 19.48
C THR A 318 -2.28 -6.10 19.34
N LEU A 319 -2.60 -5.43 18.22
CA LEU A 319 -3.91 -4.83 17.97
C LEU A 319 -4.84 -5.76 17.19
N PHE A 320 -4.31 -6.58 16.28
CA PHE A 320 -5.11 -7.32 15.31
C PHE A 320 -4.97 -8.85 15.46
N VAL A 321 -6.02 -9.54 15.03
CA VAL A 321 -5.98 -11.00 14.85
C VAL A 321 -5.49 -11.26 13.43
N ASP A 322 -4.59 -12.22 13.23
CA ASP A 322 -4.11 -12.64 11.91
C ASP A 322 -5.24 -13.39 11.17
N LYS A 323 -6.15 -12.60 10.62
CA LYS A 323 -7.26 -13.05 9.77
C LYS A 323 -7.53 -12.01 8.69
N PRO A 324 -7.92 -12.45 7.48
CA PRO A 324 -8.30 -11.54 6.41
C PRO A 324 -9.59 -10.77 6.76
N TRP A 325 -9.88 -9.76 5.95
CA TRP A 325 -11.18 -9.10 5.95
C TRP A 325 -12.27 -10.06 5.50
N GLU A 326 -13.40 -10.01 6.16
CA GLU A 326 -14.63 -10.71 5.79
C GLU A 326 -15.63 -9.71 5.24
N LYS A 327 -16.14 -9.95 4.04
CA LYS A 327 -17.23 -9.16 3.49
C LYS A 327 -18.53 -9.50 4.20
N VAL A 328 -19.28 -8.50 4.62
CA VAL A 328 -20.62 -8.70 5.21
C VAL A 328 -21.63 -8.80 4.07
N GLU A 329 -22.12 -10.00 3.83
CA GLU A 329 -23.09 -10.25 2.78
C GLU A 329 -24.51 -9.84 3.20
N GLY A 330 -25.28 -9.27 2.27
CA GLY A 330 -26.64 -8.82 2.53
C GLY A 330 -27.31 -8.17 1.33
N SER A 331 -28.62 -7.93 1.47
CA SER A 331 -29.42 -7.27 0.40
C SER A 331 -29.39 -5.75 0.56
N TYR A 332 -28.19 -5.15 0.46
CA TYR A 332 -28.01 -3.69 0.42
C TYR A 332 -27.29 -3.29 -0.86
N GLY A 333 -27.53 -2.07 -1.35
CA GLY A 333 -26.92 -1.53 -2.56
C GLY A 333 -25.56 -0.90 -2.26
N GLU A 334 -25.54 0.01 -1.28
CA GLU A 334 -24.36 0.77 -0.88
C GLU A 334 -24.35 0.95 0.64
N ALA A 335 -23.23 0.62 1.28
CA ALA A 335 -23.03 0.90 2.69
C ALA A 335 -22.27 2.22 2.87
N VAL A 336 -22.73 3.06 3.82
CA VAL A 336 -22.01 4.26 4.26
C VAL A 336 -22.12 4.44 5.78
N SER A 337 -21.11 5.08 6.37
CA SER A 337 -21.11 5.54 7.76
C SER A 337 -21.52 4.48 8.80
N PRO A 338 -20.71 3.43 9.02
CA PRO A 338 -21.04 2.40 9.99
C PRO A 338 -20.98 2.92 11.44
N ALA A 339 -21.89 2.43 12.30
CA ALA A 339 -21.95 2.72 13.73
C ALA A 339 -22.38 1.50 14.53
N ALA A 340 -21.70 1.19 15.63
CA ALA A 340 -21.98 0.02 16.44
C ALA A 340 -22.74 0.35 17.74
N ASP A 341 -23.61 -0.56 18.19
CA ASP A 341 -24.28 -0.47 19.48
C ASP A 341 -23.58 -1.34 20.56
N LYS A 342 -24.11 -1.28 21.76
CA LYS A 342 -23.59 -2.03 22.92
C LYS A 342 -23.75 -3.56 22.81
N ASP A 343 -24.61 -4.03 21.91
CA ASP A 343 -24.88 -5.44 21.68
C ASP A 343 -24.06 -6.01 20.51
N GLY A 344 -23.17 -5.19 19.92
CA GLY A 344 -22.28 -5.55 18.81
C GLY A 344 -22.95 -5.51 17.44
N ASN A 345 -24.19 -5.01 17.33
CA ASN A 345 -24.79 -4.75 16.01
C ASN A 345 -24.15 -3.53 15.36
N VAL A 346 -24.05 -3.56 14.03
CA VAL A 346 -23.52 -2.44 13.25
C VAL A 346 -24.60 -1.91 12.31
N PHE A 347 -24.97 -0.65 12.50
CA PHE A 347 -25.89 0.07 11.62
C PHE A 347 -25.09 0.77 10.52
N PHE A 348 -25.63 0.79 9.32
CA PHE A 348 -25.06 1.54 8.19
C PHE A 348 -26.20 2.08 7.31
N ALA A 349 -25.99 3.24 6.72
CA ALA A 349 -26.98 3.79 5.78
C ALA A 349 -26.76 3.20 4.39
N ASP A 350 -27.85 2.98 3.67
CA ASP A 350 -27.91 2.61 2.25
C ASP A 350 -28.62 3.73 1.48
N PRO A 351 -27.86 4.70 0.92
CA PRO A 351 -28.44 5.84 0.23
C PRO A 351 -29.27 5.44 -0.99
N GLY A 352 -28.84 4.40 -1.71
CA GLY A 352 -29.51 3.93 -2.92
C GLY A 352 -30.93 3.41 -2.67
N THR A 353 -31.17 2.84 -1.49
CA THR A 353 -32.48 2.30 -1.08
C THR A 353 -33.19 3.19 -0.05
N LYS A 354 -32.58 4.28 0.36
CA LYS A 354 -33.09 5.25 1.37
C LYS A 354 -33.46 4.57 2.69
N ARG A 355 -32.53 3.79 3.24
CA ARG A 355 -32.76 3.06 4.48
C ARG A 355 -31.49 2.99 5.33
N ILE A 356 -31.68 2.60 6.57
CA ILE A 356 -30.62 2.17 7.48
C ILE A 356 -30.77 0.68 7.65
N ASP A 357 -29.69 -0.06 7.38
CA ASP A 357 -29.59 -1.49 7.62
C ASP A 357 -28.82 -1.78 8.91
N LYS A 358 -29.01 -2.99 9.46
CA LYS A 358 -28.35 -3.46 10.65
C LYS A 358 -27.72 -4.83 10.39
N ALA A 359 -26.42 -4.94 10.57
CA ALA A 359 -25.68 -6.19 10.60
C ALA A 359 -25.57 -6.67 12.06
N ALA A 360 -26.06 -7.85 12.35
CA ALA A 360 -25.91 -8.50 13.65
C ALA A 360 -24.49 -9.07 13.81
N PRO A 361 -24.05 -9.43 15.05
CA PRO A 361 -22.72 -10.01 15.29
C PRO A 361 -22.42 -11.27 14.46
N ASP A 362 -23.45 -12.07 14.14
CA ASP A 362 -23.33 -13.26 13.28
C ASP A 362 -23.19 -12.93 11.79
N GLY A 363 -23.27 -11.65 11.40
CA GLY A 363 -23.19 -11.16 10.02
C GLY A 363 -24.55 -11.08 9.31
N THR A 364 -25.66 -11.45 9.95
CA THR A 364 -27.00 -11.33 9.36
C THR A 364 -27.40 -9.87 9.19
N VAL A 365 -27.74 -9.46 7.96
CA VAL A 365 -28.18 -8.10 7.64
C VAL A 365 -29.70 -8.02 7.55
N THR A 366 -30.27 -7.05 8.24
CA THR A 366 -31.72 -6.75 8.25
C THR A 366 -31.96 -5.26 8.09
N VAL A 367 -33.14 -4.87 7.58
CA VAL A 367 -33.53 -3.47 7.50
C VAL A 367 -33.90 -2.98 8.91
N PHE A 368 -33.25 -1.92 9.38
CA PHE A 368 -33.60 -1.25 10.64
C PHE A 368 -34.65 -0.17 10.43
N LYS A 369 -34.46 0.70 9.43
CA LYS A 369 -35.37 1.83 9.17
C LYS A 369 -35.42 2.14 7.67
N SER A 370 -36.63 2.26 7.14
CA SER A 370 -36.86 2.70 5.76
C SER A 370 -37.31 4.16 5.71
N GLY A 371 -37.15 4.80 4.54
CA GLY A 371 -37.54 6.17 4.31
C GLY A 371 -36.57 7.22 4.91
N VAL A 372 -35.30 6.83 5.09
CA VAL A 372 -34.23 7.73 5.56
C VAL A 372 -33.34 8.07 4.37
N ASP A 373 -33.18 9.34 4.08
CA ASP A 373 -32.45 9.83 2.90
C ASP A 373 -31.30 10.76 3.29
N GLY A 374 -30.21 10.71 2.52
CA GLY A 374 -29.10 11.68 2.64
C GLY A 374 -28.31 11.60 3.93
N VAL A 375 -28.25 10.45 4.57
CA VAL A 375 -27.43 10.22 5.78
C VAL A 375 -25.95 10.31 5.43
N SER A 376 -25.22 11.21 6.12
CA SER A 376 -23.77 11.35 6.00
C SER A 376 -23.02 10.69 7.17
N ALA A 377 -23.62 10.63 8.34
CA ALA A 377 -23.03 10.05 9.55
C ALA A 377 -24.06 9.34 10.43
N LEU A 378 -23.65 8.21 10.98
CA LEU A 378 -24.35 7.48 12.02
C LEU A 378 -23.49 7.33 13.27
N ARG A 379 -24.09 7.47 14.47
CA ARG A 379 -23.49 7.19 15.77
C ARG A 379 -24.53 6.66 16.74
N VAL A 380 -24.12 5.77 17.63
CA VAL A 380 -24.96 5.35 18.75
C VAL A 380 -24.58 6.19 19.97
N GLY A 381 -25.59 6.80 20.61
CA GLY A 381 -25.40 7.59 21.83
C GLY A 381 -25.42 6.71 23.09
N ALA A 382 -25.01 7.28 24.24
CA ALA A 382 -25.07 6.61 25.53
C ALA A 382 -26.50 6.22 25.96
N ASP A 383 -27.49 6.91 25.42
CA ASP A 383 -28.93 6.62 25.59
C ASP A 383 -29.42 5.42 24.74
N GLY A 384 -28.53 4.81 23.96
CA GLY A 384 -28.82 3.66 23.08
C GLY A 384 -29.61 4.02 21.82
N ARG A 385 -29.80 5.30 21.51
CA ARG A 385 -30.42 5.75 20.26
C ARG A 385 -29.38 5.87 19.15
N LEU A 386 -29.80 5.57 17.93
CA LEU A 386 -28.98 5.75 16.73
C LEU A 386 -29.20 7.19 16.20
N TYR A 387 -28.16 7.99 16.22
CA TYR A 387 -28.16 9.36 15.70
C TYR A 387 -27.73 9.36 14.23
N ALA A 388 -28.43 10.13 13.41
CA ALA A 388 -28.17 10.27 11.99
C ALA A 388 -28.05 11.77 11.62
N SER A 389 -26.97 12.11 10.94
CA SER A 389 -26.83 13.42 10.31
C SER A 389 -27.35 13.38 8.88
N GLU A 390 -28.23 14.32 8.54
CA GLU A 390 -28.83 14.49 7.22
C GLU A 390 -28.55 15.92 6.73
N PRO A 391 -27.31 16.21 6.24
CA PRO A 391 -26.86 17.58 5.92
C PRO A 391 -27.69 18.24 4.82
N ALA A 392 -28.15 17.50 3.81
CA ALA A 392 -29.01 18.02 2.77
C ALA A 392 -30.39 18.53 3.32
N LEU A 393 -30.85 17.91 4.40
CA LEU A 393 -32.05 18.31 5.12
C LEU A 393 -31.76 19.29 6.29
N ARG A 394 -30.46 19.62 6.47
CA ARG A 394 -29.97 20.54 7.52
C ARG A 394 -30.44 20.13 8.91
N ARG A 395 -30.37 18.82 9.23
CA ARG A 395 -30.86 18.30 10.51
C ARG A 395 -30.05 17.12 11.03
N ILE A 396 -30.13 16.92 12.32
CA ILE A 396 -29.76 15.68 12.99
C ILE A 396 -30.99 15.08 13.66
N VAL A 397 -31.22 13.79 13.44
CA VAL A 397 -32.30 13.03 14.06
C VAL A 397 -31.73 11.87 14.87
N SER A 398 -32.54 11.29 15.75
CA SER A 398 -32.17 10.02 16.40
C SER A 398 -33.31 9.01 16.32
N PHE A 399 -32.95 7.73 16.18
CA PHE A 399 -33.90 6.62 16.14
C PHE A 399 -33.75 5.77 17.39
N GLY A 400 -34.86 5.48 18.06
CA GLY A 400 -34.88 4.50 19.15
C GLY A 400 -34.74 3.06 18.64
N PRO A 401 -34.60 2.07 19.52
CA PRO A 401 -34.47 0.65 19.14
C PRO A 401 -35.64 0.14 18.28
N GLY A 402 -36.82 0.73 18.39
CA GLY A 402 -38.00 0.42 17.58
C GLY A 402 -38.13 1.27 16.31
N GLY A 403 -37.15 2.10 15.98
CA GLY A 403 -37.16 2.96 14.79
C GLY A 403 -37.99 4.26 14.96
N ASP A 404 -38.41 4.61 16.19
CA ASP A 404 -39.07 5.91 16.49
C ASP A 404 -38.08 7.07 16.31
N GLU A 405 -38.47 8.05 15.47
CA GLU A 405 -37.64 9.19 15.15
C GLU A 405 -37.86 10.35 16.13
N LYS A 406 -36.76 10.98 16.55
CA LYS A 406 -36.77 12.24 17.29
C LYS A 406 -35.87 13.27 16.64
N MET A 407 -36.34 14.49 16.52
CA MET A 407 -35.52 15.65 16.11
C MET A 407 -34.51 15.98 17.21
N VAL A 408 -33.23 16.06 16.85
CA VAL A 408 -32.12 16.41 17.75
C VAL A 408 -31.71 17.87 17.53
N ALA A 409 -31.43 18.24 16.27
CA ALA A 409 -31.05 19.62 15.92
C ALA A 409 -31.55 19.99 14.52
N ARG A 410 -31.75 21.30 14.29
CA ARG A 410 -32.12 21.88 13.01
C ARG A 410 -31.09 22.92 12.57
N ASN A 411 -31.07 23.23 11.28
CA ASN A 411 -30.17 24.21 10.67
C ASN A 411 -28.69 23.85 10.84
N VAL A 412 -28.37 22.55 10.80
CA VAL A 412 -27.01 21.98 10.95
C VAL A 412 -26.65 21.19 9.69
N GLU A 413 -25.52 21.48 9.08
CA GLU A 413 -24.97 20.77 7.91
C GLU A 413 -23.79 19.89 8.34
N ALA A 414 -24.04 18.95 9.26
CA ALA A 414 -23.00 18.11 9.81
C ALA A 414 -22.55 17.03 8.81
N ARG A 415 -21.24 16.99 8.48
CA ARG A 415 -20.65 15.93 7.67
C ARG A 415 -20.43 14.66 8.49
N ASP A 416 -19.88 14.80 9.69
CA ASP A 416 -19.71 13.73 10.68
C ASP A 416 -20.03 14.24 12.08
N ILE A 417 -20.36 13.34 13.00
CA ILE A 417 -20.76 13.65 14.37
C ILE A 417 -20.03 12.76 15.39
N ALA A 418 -19.73 13.29 16.57
CA ALA A 418 -19.24 12.57 17.72
C ALA A 418 -20.08 12.95 18.95
N ILE A 419 -20.55 11.95 19.71
CA ILE A 419 -21.50 12.14 20.81
C ILE A 419 -20.78 11.89 22.11
N THR A 420 -20.90 12.81 23.08
CA THR A 420 -20.38 12.62 24.44
C THR A 420 -21.33 11.74 25.28
N GLU A 421 -20.82 11.14 26.37
CA GLU A 421 -21.65 10.41 27.34
C GLU A 421 -22.85 11.27 27.83
N LYS A 422 -22.65 12.57 27.96
CA LYS A 422 -23.68 13.52 28.43
C LYS A 422 -24.64 13.99 27.32
N GLY A 423 -24.52 13.47 26.10
CA GLY A 423 -25.40 13.76 24.97
C GLY A 423 -25.09 15.04 24.19
N ALA A 424 -24.00 15.75 24.49
CA ALA A 424 -23.53 16.81 23.62
C ALA A 424 -22.92 16.23 22.34
N ILE A 425 -23.05 16.93 21.20
CA ILE A 425 -22.64 16.43 19.89
C ILE A 425 -21.66 17.43 19.27
N TYR A 426 -20.43 16.98 19.03
CA TYR A 426 -19.49 17.69 18.16
C TYR A 426 -19.72 17.25 16.71
N PHE A 427 -19.62 18.19 15.78
CA PHE A 427 -19.80 17.90 14.37
C PHE A 427 -18.84 18.69 13.47
N THR A 428 -18.49 18.13 12.32
CA THR A 428 -17.74 18.82 11.28
C THR A 428 -18.68 19.40 10.24
N ASP A 429 -18.44 20.64 9.83
CA ASP A 429 -19.08 21.29 8.71
C ASP A 429 -18.03 21.61 7.64
N GLN A 430 -18.02 20.79 6.59
CA GLN A 430 -17.04 20.92 5.52
C GLN A 430 -17.23 22.17 4.66
N ALA A 431 -18.49 22.56 4.46
CA ALA A 431 -18.82 23.71 3.62
C ALA A 431 -18.29 25.01 4.21
N HIS A 432 -18.39 25.14 5.52
CA HIS A 432 -17.96 26.32 6.26
C HIS A 432 -16.57 26.15 6.91
N LYS A 433 -15.97 24.96 6.83
CA LYS A 433 -14.66 24.61 7.44
C LYS A 433 -14.65 24.82 8.95
N THR A 434 -15.74 24.45 9.62
CA THR A 434 -15.89 24.66 11.06
C THR A 434 -16.09 23.35 11.82
N VAL A 435 -15.86 23.40 13.13
CA VAL A 435 -16.35 22.39 14.07
C VAL A 435 -17.44 23.05 14.92
N GLY A 436 -18.57 22.39 14.99
CA GLY A 436 -19.71 22.86 15.81
C GLY A 436 -19.94 21.96 17.01
N LEU A 437 -20.70 22.50 17.97
CA LEU A 437 -21.21 21.80 19.15
C LEU A 437 -22.72 21.99 19.22
N ILE A 438 -23.44 20.90 19.45
CA ILE A 438 -24.85 20.90 19.85
C ILE A 438 -24.89 20.51 21.32
N ASP A 439 -25.47 21.38 22.14
CA ASP A 439 -25.65 21.09 23.56
C ASP A 439 -26.80 20.08 23.81
N ALA A 440 -26.97 19.64 25.04
CA ALA A 440 -28.02 18.68 25.41
C ALA A 440 -29.45 19.24 25.23
N ALA A 441 -29.62 20.55 25.06
CA ALA A 441 -30.89 21.20 24.75
C ALA A 441 -31.17 21.32 23.24
N GLY A 442 -30.19 20.91 22.39
CA GLY A 442 -30.30 20.95 20.93
C GLY A 442 -29.87 22.30 20.29
N HIS A 443 -29.22 23.17 21.04
CA HIS A 443 -28.70 24.45 20.50
C HIS A 443 -27.32 24.23 19.87
N ALA A 444 -27.21 24.61 18.59
CA ALA A 444 -25.96 24.50 17.85
C ALA A 444 -25.16 25.80 17.92
N ARG A 445 -23.85 25.69 18.11
CA ARG A 445 -22.88 26.80 18.01
C ARG A 445 -21.58 26.35 17.35
N VAL A 446 -20.87 27.24 16.69
CA VAL A 446 -19.50 26.99 16.20
C VAL A 446 -18.53 27.05 17.38
N VAL A 447 -17.65 26.10 17.51
CA VAL A 447 -16.60 26.01 18.55
C VAL A 447 -15.19 26.10 17.98
N VAL A 448 -15.01 25.85 16.67
CA VAL A 448 -13.79 26.16 15.91
C VAL A 448 -14.21 26.75 14.57
N ASP A 449 -13.73 27.97 14.27
CA ASP A 449 -13.95 28.65 13.00
C ASP A 449 -12.64 28.67 12.19
N GLY A 450 -12.57 27.85 11.15
CA GLY A 450 -11.39 27.64 10.32
C GLY A 450 -10.22 26.97 11.04
N GLY A 451 -9.61 27.64 12.02
CA GLY A 451 -8.57 27.11 12.92
C GLY A 451 -7.32 26.53 12.24
N GLY A 452 -7.11 26.79 10.93
CA GLY A 452 -6.01 26.21 10.15
C GLY A 452 -6.37 24.88 9.46
N MET A 453 -7.57 24.35 9.68
CA MET A 453 -8.06 23.15 8.97
C MET A 453 -8.39 23.49 7.51
N ALA A 454 -7.98 22.61 6.59
CA ALA A 454 -8.29 22.78 5.18
C ALA A 454 -9.70 22.25 4.84
N VAL A 455 -10.01 21.01 5.24
CA VAL A 455 -11.33 20.37 5.05
C VAL A 455 -11.60 19.41 6.22
N PRO A 456 -12.28 19.87 7.30
CA PRO A 456 -12.67 18.99 8.39
C PRO A 456 -13.67 17.94 7.87
N ALA A 457 -13.34 16.65 8.03
CA ALA A 457 -14.12 15.54 7.50
C ALA A 457 -14.74 14.68 8.60
N GLY A 458 -13.98 13.78 9.19
CA GLY A 458 -14.43 12.94 10.29
C GLY A 458 -14.20 13.60 11.65
N VAL A 459 -14.99 13.20 12.65
CA VAL A 459 -14.82 13.64 14.05
C VAL A 459 -15.02 12.47 15.01
N THR A 460 -14.17 12.42 16.04
CA THR A 460 -14.30 11.48 17.15
C THR A 460 -13.81 12.11 18.45
N LEU A 461 -13.95 11.38 19.57
CA LEU A 461 -13.49 11.80 20.90
C LEU A 461 -12.33 10.93 21.35
N SER A 462 -11.48 11.43 22.25
CA SER A 462 -10.60 10.54 23.00
C SER A 462 -11.42 9.61 23.93
N PRO A 463 -10.90 8.43 24.33
CA PRO A 463 -11.67 7.49 25.15
C PRO A 463 -12.17 8.06 26.47
N ASP A 464 -11.45 9.01 27.05
CA ASP A 464 -11.82 9.76 28.25
C ASP A 464 -12.67 11.02 27.98
N GLN A 465 -12.97 11.26 26.72
CA GLN A 465 -13.71 12.43 26.24
C GLN A 465 -13.11 13.79 26.64
N ALA A 466 -11.79 13.82 26.82
CA ALA A 466 -11.05 15.04 27.11
C ALA A 466 -10.66 15.82 25.82
N PHE A 467 -10.65 15.15 24.68
CA PHE A 467 -10.25 15.72 23.41
C PHE A 467 -11.25 15.40 22.29
N VAL A 468 -11.41 16.35 21.37
CA VAL A 468 -12.03 16.15 20.05
C VAL A 468 -10.92 15.95 19.03
N ILE A 469 -11.01 14.89 18.23
CA ILE A 469 -10.11 14.60 17.13
C ILE A 469 -10.86 14.83 15.82
N VAL A 470 -10.26 15.62 14.91
CA VAL A 470 -10.85 15.97 13.62
C VAL A 470 -9.90 15.54 12.51
N SER A 471 -10.37 14.69 11.60
CA SER A 471 -9.61 14.40 10.38
C SER A 471 -9.70 15.56 9.39
N ASP A 472 -8.58 15.91 8.75
CA ASP A 472 -8.53 16.93 7.71
C ASP A 472 -8.20 16.28 6.37
N ALA A 473 -9.18 16.20 5.48
CA ALA A 473 -9.05 15.49 4.22
C ALA A 473 -8.05 16.13 3.23
N GLN A 474 -7.78 17.42 3.36
CA GLN A 474 -6.87 18.16 2.48
C GLN A 474 -5.56 18.59 3.17
N SER A 475 -5.22 17.97 4.29
CA SER A 475 -3.98 18.20 5.01
C SER A 475 -3.25 16.88 5.27
N ARG A 476 -1.93 16.96 5.48
CA ARG A 476 -1.14 15.86 6.05
C ARG A 476 -1.50 15.62 7.53
N PHE A 477 -1.95 16.66 8.21
CA PHE A 477 -2.20 16.62 9.63
C PHE A 477 -3.69 16.58 9.93
N SER A 478 -4.07 15.74 10.88
CA SER A 478 -5.37 15.77 11.54
C SER A 478 -5.22 16.41 12.91
N TRP A 479 -6.30 16.97 13.43
CA TRP A 479 -6.29 17.91 14.55
C TRP A 479 -6.76 17.29 15.84
N SER A 480 -6.22 17.76 16.96
CA SER A 480 -6.68 17.49 18.32
C SER A 480 -7.00 18.77 19.03
N PHE A 481 -8.15 18.83 19.71
CA PHE A 481 -8.62 19.99 20.48
C PHE A 481 -8.99 19.53 21.89
N GLN A 482 -8.58 20.24 22.91
CA GLN A 482 -8.99 19.99 24.28
C GLN A 482 -10.43 20.50 24.51
N ILE A 483 -11.24 19.71 25.20
CA ILE A 483 -12.61 20.08 25.58
C ILE A 483 -12.59 20.87 26.90
N ALA A 484 -13.03 22.13 26.86
CA ALA A 484 -13.21 22.95 28.05
C ALA A 484 -14.50 22.56 28.81
N PRO A 485 -14.66 22.95 30.09
CA PRO A 485 -15.84 22.62 30.91
C PRO A 485 -17.20 23.07 30.33
N ASP A 486 -17.23 24.11 29.52
CA ASP A 486 -18.41 24.61 28.84
C ASP A 486 -18.64 23.95 27.46
N GLY A 487 -17.79 22.99 27.09
CA GLY A 487 -17.83 22.32 25.80
C GLY A 487 -17.16 23.07 24.66
N SER A 488 -16.59 24.25 24.88
CA SER A 488 -15.75 24.92 23.88
C SER A 488 -14.46 24.11 23.63
N LEU A 489 -13.85 24.35 22.47
CA LEU A 489 -12.61 23.66 22.09
C LEU A 489 -11.42 24.63 22.20
N GLU A 490 -10.41 24.21 22.91
CA GLU A 490 -9.19 24.98 23.19
C GLU A 490 -7.95 24.19 22.75
N ASN A 491 -6.80 24.86 22.75
CA ASN A 491 -5.48 24.23 22.54
C ASN A 491 -5.43 23.33 21.28
N GLY A 492 -6.04 23.80 20.17
CA GLY A 492 -6.07 23.07 18.91
C GLY A 492 -4.70 22.97 18.27
N GLU A 493 -4.27 21.75 17.92
CA GLU A 493 -3.00 21.48 17.26
C GLU A 493 -3.14 20.52 16.09
N PRO A 494 -2.33 20.65 15.00
CA PRO A 494 -2.20 19.68 13.92
C PRO A 494 -1.37 18.48 14.42
N PHE A 495 -1.98 17.66 15.27
CA PHE A 495 -1.30 16.71 16.14
C PHE A 495 -0.96 15.37 15.46
N TYR A 496 -1.90 14.84 14.66
CA TYR A 496 -1.73 13.52 14.02
C TYR A 496 -1.10 13.69 12.64
N ARG A 497 0.15 13.24 12.47
CA ARG A 497 0.87 13.30 11.20
C ARG A 497 0.66 12.00 10.41
N LEU A 498 -0.14 12.06 9.35
CA LEU A 498 -0.45 10.92 8.49
C LEU A 498 0.63 10.69 7.41
N GLU A 499 0.79 9.43 7.01
CA GLU A 499 1.54 9.09 5.80
C GLU A 499 0.72 9.47 4.57
N MET A 500 1.42 9.91 3.51
CA MET A 500 0.79 10.52 2.34
C MET A 500 0.82 9.58 1.14
N PRO A 501 -0.28 9.51 0.35
CA PRO A 501 -0.21 8.91 -0.96
C PRO A 501 0.68 9.75 -1.89
N GLU A 502 1.23 9.13 -2.93
CA GLU A 502 2.09 9.82 -3.89
C GLU A 502 1.40 11.03 -4.54
N GLN A 503 0.08 10.93 -4.74
CA GLN A 503 -0.68 11.91 -5.51
C GLN A 503 -1.12 13.09 -4.66
N GLY A 504 -0.18 13.94 -4.26
CA GLY A 504 -0.48 15.23 -3.69
C GLY A 504 -0.17 15.37 -2.19
N TRP A 505 -0.58 16.52 -1.65
CA TRP A 505 -0.32 16.94 -0.29
C TRP A 505 -1.50 16.66 0.66
N MET A 506 -2.46 15.83 0.21
CA MET A 506 -3.71 15.58 0.91
C MET A 506 -3.74 14.15 1.42
N SER A 507 -4.06 13.97 2.70
CA SER A 507 -4.22 12.64 3.30
C SER A 507 -5.49 11.92 2.83
N HIS A 508 -6.48 12.68 2.37
CA HIS A 508 -7.85 12.20 2.11
C HIS A 508 -8.45 11.43 3.29
N ALA A 509 -8.05 11.77 4.51
CA ALA A 509 -8.59 11.16 5.73
C ALA A 509 -10.05 11.57 5.93
N VAL A 510 -10.99 10.65 5.74
CA VAL A 510 -12.44 10.95 5.75
C VAL A 510 -13.17 10.38 6.96
N GLY A 511 -12.73 9.27 7.51
CA GLY A 511 -13.30 8.64 8.70
C GLY A 511 -12.28 8.53 9.81
N VAL A 512 -12.71 8.69 11.06
CA VAL A 512 -11.84 8.59 12.23
C VAL A 512 -12.59 7.91 13.37
N ARG A 513 -11.92 6.97 14.06
CA ARG A 513 -12.41 6.27 15.26
C ARG A 513 -11.26 6.03 16.23
N GLU A 514 -11.62 5.64 17.44
CA GLU A 514 -10.69 5.37 18.53
C GLU A 514 -10.94 4.00 19.17
N ASP A 515 -9.90 3.45 19.79
CA ASP A 515 -10.01 2.33 20.70
C ASP A 515 -9.81 2.76 22.15
N SER A 516 -10.04 1.86 23.11
CA SER A 516 -9.95 2.15 24.55
C SER A 516 -8.53 2.48 25.03
N GLU A 517 -7.50 2.12 24.26
CA GLU A 517 -6.10 2.43 24.55
C GLU A 517 -5.67 3.81 24.05
N GLY A 518 -6.57 4.52 23.33
CA GLY A 518 -6.33 5.88 22.81
C GLY A 518 -5.64 5.91 21.45
N GLN A 519 -5.57 4.79 20.76
CA GLN A 519 -5.13 4.77 19.36
C GLN A 519 -6.24 5.31 18.46
N ILE A 520 -5.84 6.09 17.45
CA ILE A 520 -6.77 6.74 16.53
C ILE A 520 -6.60 6.16 15.14
N TYR A 521 -7.70 5.71 14.56
CA TYR A 521 -7.77 5.03 13.27
C TYR A 521 -8.32 5.98 12.22
N PHE A 522 -7.53 6.26 11.18
CA PHE A 522 -7.91 7.12 10.07
C PHE A 522 -8.12 6.33 8.79
N ALA A 523 -9.29 6.47 8.17
CA ALA A 523 -9.57 5.93 6.85
C ALA A 523 -8.88 6.79 5.77
N THR A 524 -7.92 6.21 5.05
CA THR A 524 -7.11 6.93 4.04
C THR A 524 -6.92 6.08 2.77
N PRO A 525 -6.44 6.67 1.65
CA PRO A 525 -6.10 5.92 0.44
C PRO A 525 -4.99 4.87 0.61
N LEU A 526 -4.11 5.03 1.60
CA LEU A 526 -3.07 4.04 1.88
C LEU A 526 -3.58 2.84 2.68
N GLY A 527 -4.83 2.89 3.15
CA GLY A 527 -5.43 1.95 4.08
C GLY A 527 -5.86 2.64 5.37
N ILE A 528 -6.05 1.88 6.43
CA ILE A 528 -6.40 2.45 7.73
C ILE A 528 -5.12 2.73 8.50
N GLN A 529 -4.81 4.01 8.70
CA GLN A 529 -3.64 4.44 9.46
C GLN A 529 -3.96 4.47 10.94
N VAL A 530 -3.20 3.74 11.74
CA VAL A 530 -3.33 3.69 13.19
C VAL A 530 -2.30 4.63 13.80
N CYS A 531 -2.78 5.70 14.42
CA CYS A 531 -1.94 6.65 15.14
C CYS A 531 -1.92 6.32 16.63
N MET A 532 -0.72 6.26 17.17
CA MET A 532 -0.52 6.16 18.62
C MET A 532 -0.96 7.45 19.33
N PRO A 533 -1.24 7.41 20.64
CA PRO A 533 -1.62 8.60 21.41
C PRO A 533 -0.62 9.76 21.38
N ASN A 534 0.61 9.56 20.88
CA ASN A 534 1.63 10.59 20.65
C ASN A 534 1.55 11.25 19.26
N GLY A 535 0.54 10.92 18.43
CA GLY A 535 0.25 11.56 17.14
C GLY A 535 0.97 10.98 15.92
N ARG A 536 1.82 9.94 16.09
CA ARG A 536 2.52 9.32 14.95
C ARG A 536 1.77 8.08 14.42
N VAL A 537 1.83 7.85 13.12
CA VAL A 537 1.40 6.59 12.51
C VAL A 537 2.39 5.49 12.89
N GLU A 538 1.88 4.45 13.50
CA GLU A 538 2.65 3.25 13.85
C GLU A 538 2.34 2.10 12.89
N GLU A 539 1.09 1.97 12.46
CA GLU A 539 0.63 0.89 11.62
C GLU A 539 -0.30 1.38 10.51
N ILE A 540 -0.30 0.69 9.38
CA ILE A 540 -1.22 0.89 8.25
C ILE A 540 -1.81 -0.47 7.87
N LEU A 541 -3.10 -0.65 8.14
CA LEU A 541 -3.83 -1.84 7.72
C LEU A 541 -4.14 -1.78 6.23
N ASN A 542 -3.93 -2.90 5.56
CA ASN A 542 -4.35 -3.02 4.17
C ASN A 542 -5.86 -2.88 4.05
N ALA A 543 -6.29 -2.19 3.00
CA ALA A 543 -7.70 -2.12 2.62
C ALA A 543 -8.24 -3.51 2.24
N PRO A 544 -9.55 -3.79 2.43
CA PRO A 544 -10.15 -5.07 2.03
C PRO A 544 -9.99 -5.38 0.54
N GLU A 545 -10.16 -4.39 -0.32
CA GLU A 545 -10.12 -4.52 -1.77
C GLU A 545 -8.94 -3.73 -2.34
N PRO A 546 -7.81 -4.35 -2.64
CA PRO A 546 -6.65 -3.64 -3.21
C PRO A 546 -6.96 -2.94 -4.53
N GLU A 547 -7.97 -3.42 -5.27
CA GLU A 547 -8.40 -2.83 -6.54
C GLU A 547 -9.07 -1.47 -6.38
N ALA A 548 -9.70 -1.23 -5.24
CA ALA A 548 -10.51 -0.04 -4.98
C ALA A 548 -9.71 1.14 -4.43
N LEU A 549 -8.40 1.15 -4.59
CA LEU A 549 -7.42 2.11 -4.07
C LEU A 549 -8.02 3.43 -3.56
N GLY A 550 -8.09 3.59 -2.24
CA GLY A 550 -8.46 4.86 -1.62
C GLY A 550 -9.94 5.14 -1.45
N THR A 551 -10.80 4.14 -1.48
CA THR A 551 -12.25 4.32 -1.33
C THR A 551 -12.81 3.95 0.04
N ILE A 552 -11.96 3.77 1.08
CA ILE A 552 -12.44 3.58 2.45
C ILE A 552 -13.14 4.86 2.90
N SER A 553 -14.45 4.79 3.10
CA SER A 553 -15.30 5.95 3.41
C SER A 553 -15.75 6.04 4.85
N GLY A 554 -15.61 4.98 5.62
CA GLY A 554 -16.03 4.96 7.03
C GLY A 554 -15.53 3.73 7.76
N LEU A 555 -15.47 3.81 9.09
CA LEU A 555 -15.09 2.72 9.96
C LEU A 555 -15.84 2.78 11.29
N ALA A 556 -16.01 1.62 11.94
CA ALA A 556 -16.62 1.49 13.25
C ALA A 556 -16.02 0.30 13.99
N PHE A 557 -15.91 0.41 15.32
CA PHE A 557 -15.60 -0.72 16.18
C PHE A 557 -16.88 -1.28 16.79
N ALA A 558 -17.06 -2.59 16.74
CA ALA A 558 -18.15 -3.29 17.41
C ALA A 558 -17.59 -4.11 18.58
N VAL A 559 -18.26 -4.00 19.73
CA VAL A 559 -17.96 -4.82 20.91
C VAL A 559 -18.25 -6.29 20.63
N GLY A 560 -17.47 -7.16 21.25
CA GLY A 560 -17.60 -8.61 21.09
C GLY A 560 -16.42 -9.36 21.70
N ASN A 561 -16.40 -10.67 21.54
CA ASN A 561 -15.25 -11.51 21.89
C ASN A 561 -14.96 -12.51 20.75
N PRO A 562 -14.04 -12.20 19.83
CA PRO A 562 -13.28 -10.94 19.76
C PRO A 562 -14.14 -9.73 19.40
N ALA A 563 -13.61 -8.51 19.61
CA ALA A 563 -14.16 -7.30 19.05
C ALA A 563 -13.89 -7.24 17.54
N TRP A 564 -14.65 -6.41 16.83
CA TRP A 564 -14.57 -6.31 15.37
C TRP A 564 -14.35 -4.88 14.90
N LEU A 565 -13.42 -4.71 13.96
CA LEU A 565 -13.32 -3.49 13.16
C LEU A 565 -14.12 -3.68 11.87
N TYR A 566 -15.09 -2.79 11.65
CA TYR A 566 -15.86 -2.70 10.42
C TYR A 566 -15.37 -1.53 9.59
N VAL A 567 -15.30 -1.73 8.27
CA VAL A 567 -14.96 -0.68 7.31
C VAL A 567 -15.93 -0.70 6.13
N VAL A 568 -16.11 0.45 5.53
CA VAL A 568 -16.81 0.58 4.26
C VAL A 568 -15.81 0.94 3.17
N GLU A 569 -15.74 0.11 2.14
CA GLU A 569 -14.93 0.32 0.96
C GLU A 569 -15.73 0.02 -0.31
N GLY A 570 -15.71 0.95 -1.29
CA GLY A 570 -16.46 0.78 -2.52
C GLY A 570 -17.97 0.56 -2.33
N GLY A 571 -18.56 1.12 -1.26
CA GLY A 571 -19.96 0.93 -0.90
C GLY A 571 -20.30 -0.44 -0.30
N LYS A 572 -19.30 -1.25 0.03
CA LYS A 572 -19.49 -2.57 0.67
C LYS A 572 -18.97 -2.55 2.10
N LEU A 573 -19.62 -3.30 2.97
CA LEU A 573 -19.24 -3.43 4.36
C LEU A 573 -18.33 -4.65 4.53
N TYR A 574 -17.18 -4.44 5.16
CA TYR A 574 -16.22 -5.49 5.54
C TYR A 574 -16.00 -5.46 7.04
N ARG A 575 -15.57 -6.59 7.61
CA ARG A 575 -15.19 -6.69 9.02
C ARG A 575 -13.94 -7.53 9.22
N ARG A 576 -13.23 -7.23 10.29
CA ARG A 576 -12.05 -7.99 10.71
C ARG A 576 -12.02 -8.09 12.25
N PRO A 577 -11.69 -9.26 12.84
CA PRO A 577 -11.59 -9.36 14.29
C PRO A 577 -10.33 -8.61 14.78
N VAL A 578 -10.46 -7.94 15.92
CA VAL A 578 -9.38 -7.18 16.57
C VAL A 578 -9.16 -7.64 18.01
N LYS A 579 -7.95 -7.40 18.52
CA LYS A 579 -7.59 -7.71 19.91
C LYS A 579 -7.86 -6.54 20.86
N VAL A 580 -7.99 -5.34 20.31
CA VAL A 580 -8.28 -4.13 21.09
C VAL A 580 -9.75 -4.03 21.45
N MET A 581 -10.04 -3.33 22.54
CA MET A 581 -11.41 -3.01 22.93
C MET A 581 -11.80 -1.66 22.31
N PRO A 582 -13.01 -1.53 21.76
CA PRO A 582 -13.52 -0.24 21.31
C PRO A 582 -13.59 0.79 22.45
N ALA A 583 -13.31 2.05 22.16
CA ALA A 583 -13.79 3.14 22.99
C ALA A 583 -15.31 3.26 22.84
N VAL A 584 -16.04 3.32 23.94
CA VAL A 584 -17.50 3.31 23.92
C VAL A 584 -18.05 4.55 24.62
N VAL A 585 -19.02 5.19 24.00
CA VAL A 585 -19.58 6.45 24.51
C VAL A 585 -20.26 6.31 25.88
N TRP A 586 -20.78 5.12 26.19
CA TRP A 586 -21.51 4.84 27.44
C TRP A 586 -20.62 4.41 28.62
N ALA A 587 -19.31 4.28 28.40
CA ALA A 587 -18.32 3.92 29.42
C ALA A 587 -16.95 4.53 29.09
N PRO A 588 -16.82 5.86 29.14
CA PRO A 588 -15.54 6.55 28.88
C PRO A 588 -14.45 6.02 29.83
N ASN A 589 -13.25 5.82 29.31
CA ASN A 589 -12.12 5.36 30.10
C ASN A 589 -10.88 6.22 29.85
N LYS A 590 -10.05 6.36 30.89
CA LYS A 590 -8.76 7.04 30.76
C LYS A 590 -7.79 6.08 30.05
N PRO A 591 -7.27 6.44 28.87
CA PRO A 591 -6.29 5.59 28.20
C PRO A 591 -4.96 5.55 28.95
N PRO A 592 -4.12 4.53 28.75
CA PRO A 592 -2.80 4.46 29.32
C PRO A 592 -1.92 5.62 28.84
N LYS A 593 -0.93 5.98 29.65
CA LYS A 593 0.07 6.98 29.22
C LYS A 593 0.82 6.45 28.00
N PRO A 594 0.95 7.25 26.92
CA PRO A 594 1.71 6.83 25.74
C PRO A 594 3.15 6.50 26.12
N THR A 595 3.67 5.45 25.52
CA THR A 595 5.12 5.17 25.55
C THR A 595 5.84 6.14 24.62
N LEU A 596 7.07 6.50 24.95
CA LEU A 596 7.92 7.41 24.15
C LEU A 596 8.30 6.78 22.82
#